data_b2b7c209ffe2edf4793c136451cab41b
#
_entry.id   b2b7c209ffe2edf4793c136451cab41b
#
_cell.length_a   1.000
_cell.length_b   1.000
_cell.length_c   1.000
_cell.angle_alpha   90.00
_cell.angle_beta   90.00
_cell.angle_gamma   90.00
#
_symmetry.space_group_name_H-M   'P 1'
#
loop_
_entity.id
_entity.type
_entity.pdbx_description
1 polymer ?
#
loop_
_entity_poly.entity_id
_entity_poly.type
_entity_poly.pdbx_seq_one_letter_code
_entity_poly.pdbx_strand_id
1 'polypeptide(L)'
;MNEASDKNSGLARNIESQKGKLGVLLPGMGAVSSTLIAGVFLVNAGYSKPIGSVTQMSRIRLGKRDNPRNPFIKDFVPLSKLNDLVFGGWDIYDDNCYQAALACGVIDKQELELVRKQLEEIKPWPAVFDPAFVKNLTGPNIKKAPDKMQLAEMLMQDMENFKKQHGLERLVMCWCGSTEVYQDDMDHEAFQTAEGFEKALKDNLAIIPPSMIYAYAAIRMGVPFANGSPNQTVDHPAMIELALKYNVAIAGKDFKTGQTLMKTIVAPGLKARMLGLDGWFSSNILGNRDGEVLDDPDSFRSKEVSKRSVLDSIFQSDLYPDL
;
A
#
# COMPACT_ATOMS: atom_id res chain seq x y z
N MET A 1 -44.76 22.24 -28.10
CA MET A 1 -44.69 20.84 -27.69
C MET A 1 -43.51 20.24 -28.42
N ASN A 2 -42.36 20.25 -27.78
CA ASN A 2 -41.15 19.61 -28.30
C ASN A 2 -40.77 18.52 -27.33
N GLU A 3 -41.00 17.29 -27.74
CA GLU A 3 -40.43 16.10 -27.09
C GLU A 3 -38.91 16.11 -27.30
N ALA A 4 -38.17 16.66 -26.33
CA ALA A 4 -36.76 16.42 -26.24
C ALA A 4 -36.57 14.97 -25.76
N SER A 5 -36.30 14.08 -26.69
CA SER A 5 -35.97 12.68 -26.44
C SER A 5 -34.78 12.62 -25.50
N ASP A 6 -35.03 12.10 -24.31
CA ASP A 6 -34.06 11.75 -23.29
C ASP A 6 -33.14 10.60 -23.83
N LYS A 7 -32.15 10.98 -24.65
CA LYS A 7 -31.16 10.07 -25.25
C LYS A 7 -30.03 9.69 -24.28
N ASN A 8 -30.23 9.86 -22.99
CA ASN A 8 -29.28 9.43 -21.94
C ASN A 8 -29.84 8.32 -21.03
N SER A 9 -30.62 7.41 -21.62
CA SER A 9 -30.81 6.10 -20.98
C SER A 9 -29.44 5.42 -20.98
N GLY A 10 -28.73 5.52 -19.89
CA GLY A 10 -27.39 5.02 -19.71
C GLY A 10 -27.28 3.59 -20.21
N LEU A 11 -26.63 3.43 -21.33
CA LEU A 11 -26.13 2.15 -21.79
C LEU A 11 -25.37 1.55 -20.60
N ALA A 12 -25.95 0.50 -20.03
CA ALA A 12 -25.26 -0.32 -19.05
C ALA A 12 -23.92 -0.71 -19.68
N ARG A 13 -22.84 -0.02 -19.31
CA ARG A 13 -21.52 -0.41 -19.79
C ARG A 13 -21.34 -1.85 -19.37
N ASN A 14 -21.13 -2.72 -20.34
CA ASN A 14 -20.75 -4.09 -20.09
C ASN A 14 -19.37 -4.01 -19.43
N ILE A 15 -19.32 -4.17 -18.10
CA ILE A 15 -18.07 -4.18 -17.35
C ILE A 15 -17.53 -5.60 -17.49
N GLU A 16 -16.59 -5.76 -18.40
CA GLU A 16 -15.88 -7.02 -18.53
C GLU A 16 -14.97 -7.21 -17.31
N SER A 17 -14.98 -8.42 -16.75
CA SER A 17 -13.99 -8.80 -15.73
C SER A 17 -12.59 -8.70 -16.32
N GLN A 18 -11.62 -8.27 -15.49
CA GLN A 18 -10.22 -8.22 -15.89
C GLN A 18 -9.75 -9.63 -16.27
N LYS A 19 -9.12 -9.74 -17.44
CA LYS A 19 -8.52 -10.99 -17.91
C LYS A 19 -7.09 -11.09 -17.42
N GLY A 20 -6.60 -12.33 -17.29
CA GLY A 20 -5.24 -12.64 -16.92
C GLY A 20 -4.92 -12.44 -15.42
N LYS A 21 -3.72 -12.87 -15.05
CA LYS A 21 -3.23 -12.83 -13.66
C LYS A 21 -2.67 -11.48 -13.31
N LEU A 22 -2.88 -11.09 -12.05
CA LEU A 22 -2.31 -9.87 -11.44
C LEU A 22 -1.22 -10.25 -10.45
N GLY A 23 0.00 -9.79 -10.68
CA GLY A 23 1.08 -9.88 -9.70
C GLY A 23 0.94 -8.78 -8.65
N VAL A 24 0.94 -9.18 -7.39
CA VAL A 24 0.92 -8.28 -6.23
C VAL A 24 2.29 -8.33 -5.58
N LEU A 25 2.99 -7.22 -5.67
CA LEU A 25 4.35 -7.05 -5.17
C LEU A 25 4.31 -6.36 -3.79
N LEU A 26 4.92 -7.00 -2.81
CA LEU A 26 4.86 -6.58 -1.41
C LEU A 26 6.29 -6.39 -0.84
N PRO A 27 6.88 -5.19 -0.96
CA PRO A 27 8.07 -4.87 -0.17
C PRO A 27 7.73 -4.89 1.32
N GLY A 28 8.45 -5.69 2.10
CA GLY A 28 8.14 -6.00 3.50
C GLY A 28 7.19 -7.20 3.61
N MET A 29 7.73 -8.42 3.54
CA MET A 29 6.96 -9.67 3.63
C MET A 29 6.71 -10.14 5.07
N GLY A 30 6.62 -9.19 6.01
CA GLY A 30 6.32 -9.42 7.42
C GLY A 30 4.83 -9.66 7.72
N ALA A 31 4.36 -9.17 8.87
CA ALA A 31 3.03 -9.46 9.42
C ALA A 31 1.88 -9.10 8.45
N VAL A 32 1.90 -7.89 7.87
CA VAL A 32 0.82 -7.41 7.00
C VAL A 32 0.73 -8.25 5.73
N SER A 33 1.85 -8.43 5.05
CA SER A 33 1.91 -9.16 3.77
C SER A 33 1.57 -10.63 3.94
N SER A 34 2.18 -11.31 4.91
CA SER A 34 1.94 -12.74 5.15
C SER A 34 0.49 -13.02 5.57
N THR A 35 -0.11 -12.14 6.38
CA THR A 35 -1.53 -12.24 6.78
C THR A 35 -2.45 -12.04 5.57
N LEU A 36 -2.19 -11.05 4.71
CA LEU A 36 -2.96 -10.83 3.48
C LEU A 36 -2.91 -12.05 2.56
N ILE A 37 -1.71 -12.57 2.30
CA ILE A 37 -1.50 -13.71 1.40
C ILE A 37 -2.20 -14.96 1.94
N ALA A 38 -1.99 -15.28 3.22
CA ALA A 38 -2.66 -16.41 3.87
C ALA A 38 -4.19 -16.28 3.84
N GLY A 39 -4.71 -15.08 4.13
CA GLY A 39 -6.14 -14.79 4.05
C GLY A 39 -6.73 -15.00 2.65
N VAL A 40 -6.03 -14.58 1.61
CA VAL A 40 -6.46 -14.82 0.22
C VAL A 40 -6.47 -16.32 -0.11
N PHE A 41 -5.44 -17.07 0.30
CA PHE A 41 -5.41 -18.52 0.06
C PHE A 41 -6.49 -19.27 0.84
N LEU A 42 -6.76 -18.89 2.08
CA LEU A 42 -7.86 -19.46 2.88
C LEU A 42 -9.22 -19.21 2.23
N VAL A 43 -9.44 -18.00 1.70
CA VAL A 43 -10.66 -17.66 0.97
C VAL A 43 -10.78 -18.46 -0.32
N ASN A 44 -9.71 -18.56 -1.10
CA ASN A 44 -9.68 -19.31 -2.35
C ASN A 44 -9.91 -20.82 -2.14
N ALA A 45 -9.43 -21.34 -1.02
CA ALA A 45 -9.65 -22.72 -0.61
C ALA A 45 -11.04 -22.99 0.03
N GLY A 46 -11.84 -21.94 0.24
CA GLY A 46 -13.18 -22.03 0.82
C GLY A 46 -13.23 -22.16 2.35
N TYR A 47 -12.11 -22.01 3.03
CA TYR A 47 -12.04 -22.06 4.50
C TYR A 47 -12.47 -20.77 5.18
N SER A 48 -12.42 -19.64 4.46
CA SER A 48 -12.78 -18.33 5.00
C SER A 48 -13.57 -17.51 3.98
N LYS A 49 -14.08 -16.35 4.43
CA LYS A 49 -14.74 -15.36 3.58
C LYS A 49 -13.98 -14.03 3.67
N PRO A 50 -13.92 -13.22 2.59
CA PRO A 50 -13.20 -11.96 2.60
C PRO A 50 -14.01 -10.85 3.30
N ILE A 51 -14.43 -11.06 4.55
CA ILE A 51 -15.40 -10.23 5.30
C ILE A 51 -14.88 -8.78 5.43
N GLY A 52 -13.58 -8.60 5.63
CA GLY A 52 -12.96 -7.26 5.72
C GLY A 52 -12.86 -6.50 4.40
N SER A 53 -13.12 -7.15 3.27
CA SER A 53 -12.98 -6.53 1.95
C SER A 53 -14.30 -5.93 1.46
N VAL A 54 -14.40 -4.60 1.49
CA VAL A 54 -15.54 -3.85 0.96
C VAL A 54 -15.80 -4.20 -0.52
N THR A 55 -14.76 -4.24 -1.34
CA THR A 55 -14.88 -4.54 -2.77
C THR A 55 -15.38 -5.95 -3.07
N GLN A 56 -15.10 -6.91 -2.18
CA GLN A 56 -15.54 -8.31 -2.35
C GLN A 56 -16.92 -8.58 -1.76
N MET A 57 -17.28 -7.93 -0.65
CA MET A 57 -18.45 -8.28 0.16
C MET A 57 -19.59 -7.26 0.08
N SER A 58 -19.29 -6.00 -0.17
CA SER A 58 -20.31 -4.96 -0.17
C SER A 58 -21.00 -4.83 -1.52
N ARG A 59 -22.18 -4.22 -1.47
CA ARG A 59 -23.03 -3.95 -2.62
C ARG A 59 -23.10 -2.46 -2.89
N ILE A 60 -23.25 -2.12 -4.17
CA ILE A 60 -23.49 -0.74 -4.60
C ILE A 60 -24.97 -0.58 -4.97
N ARG A 61 -25.61 0.46 -4.41
CA ARG A 61 -27.00 0.76 -4.74
C ARG A 61 -27.06 1.55 -6.04
N LEU A 62 -27.70 0.97 -7.03
CA LEU A 62 -27.95 1.58 -8.35
C LEU A 62 -29.45 1.59 -8.64
N GLY A 63 -29.84 2.44 -9.59
CA GLY A 63 -31.23 2.53 -10.07
C GLY A 63 -32.12 3.38 -9.18
N LYS A 64 -33.40 3.40 -9.54
CA LYS A 64 -34.45 4.18 -8.88
C LYS A 64 -34.95 3.47 -7.61
N ARG A 65 -35.65 4.21 -6.75
CA ARG A 65 -36.21 3.67 -5.50
C ARG A 65 -37.21 2.54 -5.72
N ASP A 66 -38.00 2.65 -6.79
CA ASP A 66 -39.02 1.70 -7.22
C ASP A 66 -38.46 0.55 -8.07
N ASN A 67 -37.25 0.67 -8.57
CA ASN A 67 -36.53 -0.38 -9.30
C ASN A 67 -35.09 -0.50 -8.79
N PRO A 68 -34.88 -0.99 -7.57
CA PRO A 68 -33.56 -1.06 -6.96
C PRO A 68 -32.70 -2.16 -7.60
N ARG A 69 -31.46 -1.80 -7.92
CA ARG A 69 -30.42 -2.70 -8.36
C ARG A 69 -29.26 -2.64 -7.37
N ASN A 70 -28.87 -3.78 -6.83
CA ASN A 70 -27.84 -3.89 -5.78
C ASN A 70 -26.80 -4.96 -6.12
N PRO A 71 -25.99 -4.80 -7.18
CA PRO A 71 -24.90 -5.73 -7.49
C PRO A 71 -23.82 -5.67 -6.41
N PHE A 72 -23.01 -6.72 -6.29
CA PHE A 72 -21.76 -6.61 -5.55
C PHE A 72 -20.81 -5.64 -6.25
N ILE A 73 -19.97 -4.95 -5.47
CA ILE A 73 -18.96 -4.04 -6.04
C ILE A 73 -18.07 -4.80 -7.02
N LYS A 74 -17.63 -6.01 -6.69
CA LYS A 74 -16.80 -6.86 -7.55
C LYS A 74 -17.44 -7.24 -8.89
N ASP A 75 -18.79 -7.23 -8.97
CA ASP A 75 -19.53 -7.52 -10.21
C ASP A 75 -19.79 -6.23 -11.02
N PHE A 76 -19.59 -5.07 -10.41
CA PHE A 76 -19.80 -3.76 -11.02
C PHE A 76 -18.49 -3.09 -11.48
N VAL A 77 -17.39 -3.33 -10.76
CA VAL A 77 -16.07 -2.78 -11.06
C VAL A 77 -15.18 -3.89 -11.63
N PRO A 78 -14.36 -3.64 -12.67
CA PRO A 78 -13.51 -4.65 -13.30
C PRO A 78 -12.30 -5.01 -12.41
N LEU A 79 -12.55 -5.68 -11.30
CA LEU A 79 -11.53 -6.14 -10.36
C LEU A 79 -10.95 -7.49 -10.81
N SER A 80 -9.68 -7.73 -10.50
CA SER A 80 -9.07 -9.07 -10.60
C SER A 80 -9.73 -10.01 -9.59
N LYS A 81 -9.96 -11.25 -9.98
CA LYS A 81 -10.47 -12.26 -9.05
C LYS A 81 -9.37 -12.65 -8.05
N LEU A 82 -9.75 -13.03 -6.84
CA LEU A 82 -8.78 -13.45 -5.83
C LEU A 82 -7.94 -14.65 -6.26
N ASN A 83 -8.50 -15.55 -7.07
CA ASN A 83 -7.79 -16.70 -7.65
C ASN A 83 -6.76 -16.32 -8.72
N ASP A 84 -6.84 -15.12 -9.28
CA ASP A 84 -5.93 -14.62 -10.31
C ASP A 84 -4.78 -13.78 -9.72
N LEU A 85 -4.73 -13.67 -8.39
CA LEU A 85 -3.65 -12.98 -7.70
C LEU A 85 -2.43 -13.88 -7.50
N VAL A 86 -1.26 -13.37 -7.86
CA VAL A 86 0.03 -14.03 -7.66
C VAL A 86 0.89 -13.10 -6.81
N PHE A 87 1.44 -13.60 -5.72
CA PHE A 87 2.16 -12.79 -4.75
C PHE A 87 3.67 -12.99 -4.86
N GLY A 88 4.41 -11.91 -4.69
CA GLY A 88 5.85 -11.87 -4.58
C GLY A 88 6.27 -10.61 -3.82
N GLY A 89 7.53 -10.54 -3.39
CA GLY A 89 7.99 -9.36 -2.67
C GLY A 89 9.42 -9.50 -2.18
N TRP A 90 9.84 -8.52 -1.42
CA TRP A 90 11.20 -8.42 -0.88
C TRP A 90 11.14 -8.32 0.64
N ASP A 91 12.10 -8.92 1.30
CA ASP A 91 12.29 -8.75 2.74
C ASP A 91 13.78 -8.83 3.09
N ILE A 92 14.16 -8.24 4.22
CA ILE A 92 15.51 -8.31 4.76
C ILE A 92 15.80 -9.67 5.43
N TYR A 93 14.76 -10.47 5.65
CA TYR A 93 14.83 -11.85 6.13
C TYR A 93 14.49 -12.80 4.98
N ASP A 94 15.02 -14.00 5.01
CA ASP A 94 14.82 -15.04 4.00
C ASP A 94 13.71 -16.05 4.36
N ASP A 95 12.98 -15.79 5.43
CA ASP A 95 11.81 -16.56 5.84
C ASP A 95 10.77 -16.63 4.71
N ASN A 96 10.31 -17.82 4.38
CA ASN A 96 9.17 -17.94 3.45
C ASN A 96 7.88 -17.41 4.08
N CYS A 97 6.84 -17.21 3.26
CA CYS A 97 5.60 -16.62 3.72
C CYS A 97 4.91 -17.40 4.86
N TYR A 98 5.06 -18.75 4.90
CA TYR A 98 4.55 -19.57 6.00
C TYR A 98 5.28 -19.28 7.31
N GLN A 99 6.63 -19.26 7.27
CA GLN A 99 7.45 -18.96 8.43
C GLN A 99 7.17 -17.55 8.97
N ALA A 100 7.09 -16.58 8.08
CA ALA A 100 6.76 -15.20 8.45
C ALA A 100 5.35 -15.10 9.08
N ALA A 101 4.32 -15.73 8.50
CA ALA A 101 2.97 -15.76 9.06
C ALA A 101 2.91 -16.42 10.43
N LEU A 102 3.62 -17.53 10.60
CA LEU A 102 3.69 -18.27 11.88
C LEU A 102 4.39 -17.43 12.97
N ALA A 103 5.49 -16.78 12.63
CA ALA A 103 6.23 -15.92 13.55
C ALA A 103 5.42 -14.69 13.99
N CYS A 104 4.61 -14.13 13.08
CA CYS A 104 3.77 -12.97 13.39
C CYS A 104 2.59 -13.29 14.32
N GLY A 105 2.10 -14.54 14.32
CA GLY A 105 1.04 -14.98 15.21
C GLY A 105 -0.31 -14.31 15.04
N VAL A 106 -0.62 -13.77 13.84
CA VAL A 106 -1.88 -13.08 13.53
C VAL A 106 -2.97 -14.08 13.15
N ILE A 107 -2.62 -15.12 12.40
CA ILE A 107 -3.51 -16.21 12.00
C ILE A 107 -3.14 -17.45 12.81
N ASP A 108 -4.13 -18.17 13.28
CA ASP A 108 -3.91 -19.41 14.05
C ASP A 108 -3.13 -20.43 13.22
N LYS A 109 -2.23 -21.16 13.90
CA LYS A 109 -1.41 -22.19 13.27
C LYS A 109 -2.26 -23.24 12.52
N GLN A 110 -3.40 -23.63 13.08
CA GLN A 110 -4.30 -24.59 12.45
C GLN A 110 -4.82 -24.11 11.11
N GLU A 111 -5.15 -22.82 10.98
CA GLU A 111 -5.58 -22.23 9.73
C GLU A 111 -4.41 -22.11 8.74
N LEU A 112 -3.20 -21.74 9.21
CA LEU A 112 -2.01 -21.67 8.36
C LEU A 112 -1.64 -23.03 7.77
N GLU A 113 -1.82 -24.13 8.52
CA GLU A 113 -1.56 -25.49 8.01
C GLU A 113 -2.45 -25.84 6.79
N LEU A 114 -3.67 -25.30 6.70
CA LEU A 114 -4.58 -25.57 5.58
C LEU A 114 -4.05 -25.04 4.22
N VAL A 115 -3.20 -24.02 4.28
CA VAL A 115 -2.62 -23.34 3.10
C VAL A 115 -1.08 -23.33 3.12
N ARG A 116 -0.50 -24.16 3.96
CA ARG A 116 0.95 -24.20 4.21
C ARG A 116 1.75 -24.35 2.95
N LYS A 117 1.38 -25.31 2.08
CA LYS A 117 2.12 -25.60 0.86
C LYS A 117 2.24 -24.35 -0.04
N GLN A 118 1.14 -23.64 -0.24
CA GLN A 118 1.13 -22.44 -1.07
C GLN A 118 1.97 -21.30 -0.43
N LEU A 119 1.94 -21.17 0.90
CA LEU A 119 2.72 -20.18 1.60
C LEU A 119 4.23 -20.47 1.57
N GLU A 120 4.63 -21.75 1.68
CA GLU A 120 6.04 -22.16 1.62
C GLU A 120 6.69 -21.94 0.23
N GLU A 121 5.88 -21.91 -0.83
CA GLU A 121 6.33 -21.61 -2.19
C GLU A 121 6.71 -20.15 -2.40
N ILE A 122 6.22 -19.24 -1.55
CA ILE A 122 6.49 -17.80 -1.64
C ILE A 122 7.68 -17.46 -0.76
N LYS A 123 8.79 -17.14 -1.41
CA LYS A 123 10.04 -16.70 -0.75
C LYS A 123 10.36 -15.27 -1.16
N PRO A 124 10.75 -14.41 -0.21
CA PRO A 124 11.13 -13.05 -0.52
C PRO A 124 12.45 -12.98 -1.29
N TRP A 125 12.52 -12.03 -2.21
CA TRP A 125 13.80 -11.63 -2.81
C TRP A 125 14.59 -10.75 -1.85
N PRO A 126 15.93 -10.64 -2.03
CA PRO A 126 16.74 -9.71 -1.25
C PRO A 126 16.21 -8.27 -1.38
N ALA A 127 16.05 -7.60 -0.25
CA ALA A 127 15.49 -6.26 -0.17
C ALA A 127 16.53 -5.16 -0.45
N VAL A 128 16.08 -4.01 -0.91
CA VAL A 128 16.80 -2.74 -0.75
C VAL A 128 16.50 -2.25 0.66
N PHE A 129 17.54 -2.01 1.44
CA PHE A 129 17.44 -1.65 2.84
C PHE A 129 18.60 -0.73 3.25
N ASP A 130 18.30 0.22 4.13
CA ASP A 130 19.30 1.10 4.72
C ASP A 130 18.96 1.32 6.20
N PRO A 131 19.86 0.89 7.15
CA PRO A 131 19.65 1.06 8.58
C PRO A 131 19.68 2.53 9.04
N ALA A 132 20.12 3.45 8.20
CA ALA A 132 20.00 4.88 8.48
C ALA A 132 18.54 5.33 8.50
N PHE A 133 17.68 4.72 7.70
CA PHE A 133 16.25 5.04 7.60
C PHE A 133 15.35 4.13 8.40
N VAL A 134 15.71 2.86 8.58
CA VAL A 134 14.92 1.91 9.37
C VAL A 134 15.78 1.45 10.54
N LYS A 135 15.57 2.13 11.67
CA LYS A 135 16.33 1.89 12.89
C LYS A 135 15.95 0.55 13.54
N ASN A 136 16.84 0.05 14.36
CA ASN A 136 16.64 -1.14 15.20
C ASN A 136 16.36 -2.44 14.44
N LEU A 137 16.42 -2.45 13.11
CA LEU A 137 16.30 -3.66 12.29
C LEU A 137 17.61 -3.98 11.55
N THR A 138 17.89 -5.25 11.43
CA THR A 138 18.96 -5.78 10.57
C THR A 138 18.52 -7.13 10.00
N GLY A 139 18.98 -7.46 8.82
CA GLY A 139 18.70 -8.75 8.19
C GLY A 139 19.75 -9.11 7.15
N PRO A 140 19.93 -10.40 6.86
CA PRO A 140 20.99 -10.88 5.95
C PRO A 140 20.59 -10.77 4.47
N ASN A 141 19.29 -10.69 4.17
CA ASN A 141 18.75 -10.80 2.81
C ASN A 141 18.62 -9.40 2.13
N ILE A 142 19.77 -8.78 1.83
CA ILE A 142 19.86 -7.41 1.36
C ILE A 142 20.59 -7.33 0.02
N LYS A 143 20.04 -6.55 -0.92
CA LYS A 143 20.71 -6.18 -2.19
C LYS A 143 21.87 -5.24 -1.91
N LYS A 144 22.94 -5.44 -2.68
CA LYS A 144 24.14 -4.56 -2.65
C LYS A 144 24.41 -4.08 -4.06
N ALA A 145 24.63 -2.79 -4.21
CA ALA A 145 25.04 -2.15 -5.45
C ALA A 145 25.90 -0.92 -5.16
N PRO A 146 26.69 -0.41 -6.12
CA PRO A 146 27.51 0.78 -5.97
C PRO A 146 26.70 2.06 -5.68
N ASP A 147 25.50 2.17 -6.27
CA ASP A 147 24.62 3.33 -6.14
C ASP A 147 23.14 2.93 -6.08
N LYS A 148 22.30 3.90 -5.75
CA LYS A 148 20.84 3.70 -5.59
C LYS A 148 20.12 3.49 -6.92
N MET A 149 20.67 4.00 -8.03
CA MET A 149 20.13 3.74 -9.36
C MET A 149 20.25 2.25 -9.73
N GLN A 150 21.42 1.65 -9.47
CA GLN A 150 21.61 0.22 -9.71
C GLN A 150 20.73 -0.64 -8.80
N LEU A 151 20.48 -0.20 -7.54
CA LEU A 151 19.50 -0.88 -6.69
C LEU A 151 18.10 -0.84 -7.30
N ALA A 152 17.68 0.29 -7.87
CA ALA A 152 16.39 0.40 -8.56
C ALA A 152 16.34 -0.50 -9.81
N GLU A 153 17.43 -0.59 -10.58
CA GLU A 153 17.52 -1.49 -11.74
C GLU A 153 17.40 -2.97 -11.33
N MET A 154 18.01 -3.36 -10.22
CA MET A 154 17.85 -4.72 -9.67
C MET A 154 16.39 -5.01 -9.27
N LEU A 155 15.67 -4.05 -8.69
CA LEU A 155 14.24 -4.18 -8.40
C LEU A 155 13.41 -4.32 -9.69
N MET A 156 13.71 -3.54 -10.70
CA MET A 156 13.04 -3.64 -12.01
C MET A 156 13.28 -5.02 -12.65
N GLN A 157 14.49 -5.56 -12.54
CA GLN A 157 14.81 -6.89 -13.04
C GLN A 157 14.02 -7.99 -12.29
N ASP A 158 13.88 -7.88 -10.96
CA ASP A 158 13.07 -8.82 -10.18
C ASP A 158 11.60 -8.79 -10.64
N MET A 159 11.03 -7.60 -10.84
CA MET A 159 9.66 -7.44 -11.33
C MET A 159 9.46 -8.05 -12.72
N GLU A 160 10.41 -7.84 -13.62
CA GLU A 160 10.36 -8.41 -14.97
C GLU A 160 10.45 -9.93 -14.93
N ASN A 161 11.37 -10.49 -14.15
CA ASN A 161 11.52 -11.93 -13.96
C ASN A 161 10.25 -12.55 -13.39
N PHE A 162 9.68 -11.94 -12.35
CA PHE A 162 8.41 -12.38 -11.75
C PHE A 162 7.27 -12.37 -12.75
N LYS A 163 7.14 -11.30 -13.52
CA LYS A 163 6.12 -11.17 -14.56
C LYS A 163 6.24 -12.29 -15.61
N LYS A 164 7.46 -12.55 -16.07
CA LYS A 164 7.75 -13.60 -17.08
C LYS A 164 7.51 -15.01 -16.51
N GLN A 165 8.05 -15.28 -15.32
CA GLN A 165 7.97 -16.60 -14.69
C GLN A 165 6.52 -17.06 -14.47
N HIS A 166 5.64 -16.17 -14.09
CA HIS A 166 4.25 -16.48 -13.76
C HIS A 166 3.25 -16.16 -14.88
N GLY A 167 3.71 -15.65 -16.02
CA GLY A 167 2.84 -15.23 -17.13
C GLY A 167 1.84 -14.17 -16.73
N LEU A 168 2.33 -13.13 -16.01
CA LEU A 168 1.47 -12.07 -15.48
C LEU A 168 1.24 -10.99 -16.52
N GLU A 169 0.02 -10.54 -16.68
CA GLU A 169 -0.29 -9.42 -17.57
C GLU A 169 0.00 -8.06 -16.90
N ARG A 170 -0.28 -7.97 -15.61
CA ARG A 170 -0.21 -6.73 -14.82
C ARG A 170 0.47 -6.97 -13.50
N LEU A 171 1.07 -5.90 -12.98
CA LEU A 171 1.64 -5.83 -11.64
C LEU A 171 1.03 -4.67 -10.88
N VAL A 172 1.01 -4.77 -9.56
CA VAL A 172 0.78 -3.68 -8.62
C VAL A 172 1.73 -3.85 -7.45
N MET A 173 2.26 -2.76 -6.93
CA MET A 173 3.13 -2.76 -5.76
C MET A 173 2.44 -2.05 -4.60
N CYS A 174 2.46 -2.69 -3.43
CA CYS A 174 1.99 -2.09 -2.19
C CYS A 174 3.10 -2.19 -1.13
N TRP A 175 3.61 -1.05 -0.71
CA TRP A 175 4.62 -0.99 0.34
C TRP A 175 4.03 -1.40 1.68
N CYS A 176 4.55 -2.48 2.25
CA CYS A 176 4.21 -3.04 3.56
C CYS A 176 5.43 -3.09 4.49
N GLY A 177 6.54 -2.49 4.07
CA GLY A 177 7.78 -2.42 4.84
C GLY A 177 7.67 -1.48 6.04
N SER A 178 8.69 -1.50 6.86
CA SER A 178 8.76 -0.74 8.11
C SER A 178 8.66 0.78 7.90
N THR A 179 8.30 1.47 8.97
CA THR A 179 8.33 2.92 9.04
C THR A 179 9.77 3.42 8.95
N GLU A 180 10.00 4.34 8.04
CA GLU A 180 11.28 5.04 7.87
C GLU A 180 11.30 6.32 8.72
N VAL A 181 12.50 6.77 9.08
CA VAL A 181 12.74 8.05 9.77
C VAL A 181 12.06 9.18 9.00
N TYR A 182 11.47 10.12 9.75
CA TYR A 182 10.87 11.31 9.15
C TYR A 182 11.93 12.21 8.54
N GLN A 183 11.68 12.70 7.33
CA GLN A 183 12.59 13.59 6.62
C GLN A 183 12.09 15.03 6.68
N ASP A 184 12.91 15.93 7.23
CA ASP A 184 12.63 17.35 7.24
C ASP A 184 13.00 18.03 5.92
N ASP A 185 13.93 17.45 5.14
CA ASP A 185 14.51 18.04 3.93
C ASP A 185 13.72 17.72 2.65
N MET A 186 12.39 17.61 2.70
CA MET A 186 11.56 17.33 1.53
C MET A 186 11.60 18.46 0.48
N ASP A 187 12.07 19.65 0.85
CA ASP A 187 12.31 20.77 -0.06
C ASP A 187 13.63 20.71 -0.80
N HIS A 188 14.47 19.70 -0.53
CA HIS A 188 15.76 19.52 -1.20
C HIS A 188 15.57 19.39 -2.71
N GLU A 189 16.50 19.97 -3.51
CA GLU A 189 16.43 20.00 -4.98
C GLU A 189 16.24 18.64 -5.65
N ALA A 190 16.78 17.58 -5.03
CA ALA A 190 16.62 16.20 -5.50
C ALA A 190 15.15 15.73 -5.54
N PHE A 191 14.26 16.33 -4.76
CA PHE A 191 12.85 15.95 -4.67
C PHE A 191 11.91 16.84 -5.50
N GLN A 192 12.43 17.86 -6.18
CA GLN A 192 11.62 18.83 -6.90
C GLN A 192 11.29 18.41 -8.34
N THR A 193 12.16 17.64 -8.99
CA THR A 193 11.99 17.19 -10.37
C THR A 193 12.40 15.74 -10.56
N ALA A 194 11.79 15.08 -11.54
CA ALA A 194 12.15 13.71 -11.92
C ALA A 194 13.64 13.58 -12.29
N GLU A 195 14.18 14.55 -13.03
CA GLU A 195 15.60 14.57 -13.42
C GLU A 195 16.52 14.73 -12.20
N GLY A 196 16.17 15.65 -11.28
CA GLY A 196 16.89 15.84 -10.02
C GLY A 196 16.93 14.56 -9.18
N PHE A 197 15.81 13.85 -9.10
CA PHE A 197 15.71 12.59 -8.38
C PHE A 197 16.55 11.47 -9.04
N GLU A 198 16.50 11.35 -10.37
CA GLU A 198 17.30 10.37 -11.11
C GLU A 198 18.81 10.64 -10.97
N LYS A 199 19.21 11.92 -10.95
CA LYS A 199 20.59 12.32 -10.67
C LYS A 199 20.99 11.94 -9.25
N ALA A 200 20.13 12.23 -8.27
CA ALA A 200 20.40 11.92 -6.87
C ALA A 200 20.53 10.41 -6.60
N LEU A 201 19.78 9.55 -7.33
CA LEU A 201 19.96 8.09 -7.29
C LEU A 201 21.35 7.67 -7.80
N LYS A 202 21.81 8.26 -8.93
CA LYS A 202 23.14 7.97 -9.52
C LYS A 202 24.27 8.48 -8.64
N ASP A 203 24.09 9.66 -8.06
CA ASP A 203 25.06 10.28 -7.16
C ASP A 203 25.04 9.64 -5.75
N ASN A 204 24.19 8.62 -5.56
CA ASN A 204 24.03 7.87 -4.30
C ASN A 204 23.75 8.77 -3.10
N LEU A 205 22.93 9.82 -3.27
CA LEU A 205 22.63 10.78 -2.19
C LEU A 205 22.05 10.06 -0.96
N ALA A 206 22.58 10.39 0.21
CA ALA A 206 22.21 9.78 1.48
C ALA A 206 20.75 10.04 1.88
N ILE A 207 20.14 11.12 1.39
CA ILE A 207 18.77 11.53 1.75
C ILE A 207 17.65 10.67 1.12
N ILE A 208 17.97 9.76 0.18
CA ILE A 208 16.96 8.94 -0.50
C ILE A 208 16.74 7.65 0.28
N PRO A 209 15.56 7.46 0.90
CA PRO A 209 15.23 6.25 1.64
C PRO A 209 14.89 5.07 0.72
N PRO A 210 14.96 3.83 1.23
CA PRO A 210 14.61 2.62 0.50
C PRO A 210 13.24 2.66 -0.17
N SER A 211 12.20 3.11 0.52
CA SER A 211 10.83 3.14 -0.03
C SER A 211 10.72 3.97 -1.31
N MET A 212 11.48 5.07 -1.43
CA MET A 212 11.51 5.90 -2.64
C MET A 212 12.17 5.17 -3.81
N ILE A 213 13.17 4.30 -3.56
CA ILE A 213 13.82 3.49 -4.60
C ILE A 213 12.83 2.48 -5.17
N TYR A 214 12.02 1.83 -4.31
CA TYR A 214 10.95 0.93 -4.75
C TYR A 214 9.86 1.66 -5.56
N ALA A 215 9.42 2.82 -5.07
CA ALA A 215 8.42 3.62 -5.79
C ALA A 215 8.91 4.04 -7.17
N TYR A 216 10.16 4.53 -7.26
CA TYR A 216 10.82 4.88 -8.52
C TYR A 216 10.86 3.67 -9.47
N ALA A 217 11.34 2.52 -9.01
CA ALA A 217 11.41 1.32 -9.83
C ALA A 217 10.04 0.86 -10.34
N ALA A 218 9.02 0.89 -9.48
CA ALA A 218 7.65 0.57 -9.85
C ALA A 218 7.10 1.51 -10.92
N ILE A 219 7.20 2.82 -10.71
CA ILE A 219 6.72 3.84 -11.65
C ILE A 219 7.41 3.71 -13.01
N ARG A 220 8.73 3.51 -13.03
CA ARG A 220 9.52 3.31 -14.24
C ARG A 220 9.08 2.07 -15.05
N MET A 221 8.62 1.04 -14.36
CA MET A 221 8.09 -0.20 -14.97
C MET A 221 6.60 -0.11 -15.34
N GLY A 222 5.94 1.03 -15.17
CA GLY A 222 4.51 1.16 -15.38
C GLY A 222 3.65 0.42 -14.36
N VAL A 223 4.21 0.17 -13.16
CA VAL A 223 3.55 -0.56 -12.07
C VAL A 223 2.95 0.43 -11.08
N PRO A 224 1.62 0.44 -10.88
CA PRO A 224 0.98 1.25 -9.85
C PRO A 224 1.57 0.98 -8.46
N PHE A 225 1.76 2.05 -7.69
CA PHE A 225 2.38 1.99 -6.38
C PHE A 225 1.46 2.56 -5.29
N ALA A 226 1.26 1.79 -4.22
CA ALA A 226 0.54 2.24 -3.02
C ALA A 226 1.47 2.20 -1.80
N ASN A 227 1.53 3.31 -1.08
CA ASN A 227 2.30 3.40 0.16
C ASN A 227 1.43 3.03 1.36
N GLY A 228 1.66 1.87 1.96
CA GLY A 228 0.94 1.39 3.14
C GLY A 228 1.54 1.83 4.48
N SER A 229 2.70 2.51 4.48
CA SER A 229 3.34 3.05 5.67
C SER A 229 3.21 4.57 5.77
N PRO A 230 3.56 5.20 6.91
CA PRO A 230 3.54 6.65 7.07
C PRO A 230 4.69 7.37 6.35
N ASN A 231 5.56 6.66 5.65
CA ASN A 231 6.72 7.21 4.95
C ASN A 231 6.33 8.27 3.90
N GLN A 232 7.19 9.24 3.67
CA GLN A 232 6.97 10.33 2.71
C GLN A 232 7.29 9.93 1.26
N THR A 233 7.22 8.66 0.95
CA THR A 233 7.70 7.99 -0.27
C THR A 233 7.26 8.64 -1.58
N VAL A 234 6.00 9.06 -1.68
CA VAL A 234 5.41 9.62 -2.91
C VAL A 234 4.83 11.03 -2.71
N ASP A 235 5.19 11.69 -1.61
CA ASP A 235 4.62 12.98 -1.21
C ASP A 235 5.31 14.17 -1.89
N HIS A 236 6.35 13.95 -2.69
CA HIS A 236 7.18 15.01 -3.27
C HIS A 236 7.01 15.18 -4.79
N PRO A 237 7.28 16.38 -5.33
CA PRO A 237 7.02 16.72 -6.72
C PRO A 237 7.65 15.76 -7.74
N ALA A 238 8.87 15.30 -7.51
CA ALA A 238 9.57 14.41 -8.44
C ALA A 238 8.82 13.08 -8.68
N MET A 239 8.23 12.47 -7.63
CA MET A 239 7.44 11.24 -7.80
C MET A 239 6.12 11.50 -8.52
N ILE A 240 5.48 12.65 -8.28
CA ILE A 240 4.27 13.06 -8.99
C ILE A 240 4.59 13.26 -10.48
N GLU A 241 5.67 13.96 -10.80
CA GLU A 241 6.13 14.17 -12.18
C GLU A 241 6.42 12.83 -12.89
N LEU A 242 7.13 11.91 -12.23
CA LEU A 242 7.38 10.57 -12.74
C LEU A 242 6.09 9.80 -12.98
N ALA A 243 5.17 9.81 -12.04
CA ALA A 243 3.89 9.12 -12.15
C ALA A 243 3.06 9.65 -13.34
N LEU A 244 3.02 10.97 -13.53
CA LEU A 244 2.37 11.60 -14.68
C LEU A 244 3.07 11.25 -15.99
N LYS A 245 4.40 11.32 -16.04
CA LYS A 245 5.22 10.99 -17.22
C LYS A 245 4.99 9.55 -17.70
N TYR A 246 4.91 8.60 -16.78
CA TYR A 246 4.72 7.17 -17.11
C TYR A 246 3.24 6.74 -17.08
N ASN A 247 2.31 7.67 -16.82
CA ASN A 247 0.87 7.40 -16.70
C ASN A 247 0.56 6.27 -15.70
N VAL A 248 1.17 6.34 -14.52
CA VAL A 248 1.07 5.35 -13.45
C VAL A 248 0.33 5.93 -12.25
N ALA A 249 -0.61 5.18 -11.70
CA ALA A 249 -1.29 5.59 -10.47
C ALA A 249 -0.38 5.40 -9.25
N ILE A 250 -0.31 6.44 -8.41
CA ILE A 250 0.31 6.38 -7.09
C ILE A 250 -0.71 6.72 -6.01
N ALA A 251 -0.60 6.08 -4.86
CA ALA A 251 -1.49 6.31 -3.72
C ALA A 251 -0.74 6.21 -2.39
N GLY A 252 -1.25 6.82 -1.37
CA GLY A 252 -0.74 6.79 0.01
C GLY A 252 -1.45 7.84 0.83
N LYS A 253 -1.13 7.93 2.08
CA LYS A 253 -0.16 7.08 2.77
C LYS A 253 -0.79 6.47 4.01
N ASP A 254 -0.12 5.44 4.53
CA ASP A 254 -0.46 4.76 5.79
C ASP A 254 -1.79 3.99 5.74
N PHE A 255 -1.78 2.75 6.14
CA PHE A 255 -3.00 1.94 6.26
C PHE A 255 -3.89 2.50 7.38
N LYS A 256 -5.14 2.82 7.08
CA LYS A 256 -6.08 3.45 8.00
C LYS A 256 -6.69 2.42 8.95
N THR A 257 -6.01 2.19 10.06
CA THR A 257 -6.40 1.26 11.14
C THR A 257 -6.39 1.96 12.50
N GLY A 258 -6.92 1.32 13.53
CA GLY A 258 -6.89 1.82 14.90
C GLY A 258 -7.45 3.24 15.03
N GLN A 259 -6.71 4.13 15.69
CA GLN A 259 -7.15 5.52 15.91
C GLN A 259 -7.40 6.29 14.61
N THR A 260 -6.62 6.03 13.57
CA THR A 260 -6.79 6.73 12.27
C THR A 260 -8.13 6.33 11.63
N LEU A 261 -8.51 5.06 11.68
CA LEU A 261 -9.82 4.61 11.24
C LEU A 261 -10.93 5.32 12.03
N MET A 262 -10.81 5.38 13.36
CA MET A 262 -11.80 6.07 14.21
C MET A 262 -11.90 7.56 13.87
N LYS A 263 -10.78 8.23 13.61
CA LYS A 263 -10.78 9.63 13.17
C LYS A 263 -11.57 9.80 11.86
N THR A 264 -11.38 8.93 10.87
CA THR A 264 -12.08 9.00 9.58
C THR A 264 -13.58 8.70 9.67
N ILE A 265 -14.04 8.05 10.75
CA ILE A 265 -15.46 7.80 11.03
C ILE A 265 -16.08 8.97 11.80
N VAL A 266 -15.42 9.43 12.87
CA VAL A 266 -15.98 10.41 13.82
C VAL A 266 -15.87 11.84 13.30
N ALA A 267 -14.71 12.25 12.79
CA ALA A 267 -14.46 13.64 12.39
C ALA A 267 -15.41 14.16 11.29
N PRO A 268 -15.78 13.40 10.25
CA PRO A 268 -16.79 13.86 9.29
C PRO A 268 -18.16 14.12 9.91
N GLY A 269 -18.56 13.32 10.89
CA GLY A 269 -19.81 13.51 11.62
C GLY A 269 -19.81 14.77 12.47
N LEU A 270 -18.71 15.07 13.17
CA LEU A 270 -18.53 16.32 13.92
C LEU A 270 -18.54 17.51 12.98
N LYS A 271 -17.78 17.46 11.88
CA LYS A 271 -17.75 18.52 10.85
C LYS A 271 -19.14 18.81 10.28
N ALA A 272 -19.90 17.79 9.94
CA ALA A 272 -21.26 17.92 9.40
C ALA A 272 -22.25 18.59 10.39
N ARG A 273 -21.97 18.52 11.69
CA ARG A 273 -22.75 19.14 12.77
C ARG A 273 -22.16 20.46 13.26
N MET A 274 -21.11 20.95 12.62
CA MET A 274 -20.38 22.17 13.05
C MET A 274 -19.92 22.10 14.52
N LEU A 275 -19.54 20.89 14.97
CA LEU A 275 -18.97 20.66 16.29
C LEU A 275 -17.46 20.70 16.23
N GLY A 276 -16.85 21.34 17.23
CA GLY A 276 -15.41 21.38 17.40
C GLY A 276 -14.83 20.11 18.02
N LEU A 277 -13.52 20.03 18.04
CA LEU A 277 -12.75 18.98 18.67
C LEU A 277 -11.64 19.63 19.51
N ASP A 278 -11.75 19.57 20.83
CA ASP A 278 -10.74 20.13 21.76
C ASP A 278 -9.47 19.29 21.82
N GLY A 279 -9.58 17.99 21.55
CA GLY A 279 -8.44 17.10 21.57
C GLY A 279 -8.79 15.67 21.19
N TRP A 280 -7.77 14.92 20.81
CA TRP A 280 -7.87 13.50 20.51
C TRP A 280 -6.82 12.73 21.29
N PHE A 281 -7.26 11.83 22.16
CA PHE A 281 -6.39 10.99 22.96
C PHE A 281 -6.62 9.52 22.59
N SER A 282 -5.55 8.80 22.29
CA SER A 282 -5.62 7.38 22.02
C SER A 282 -4.29 6.69 22.33
N SER A 283 -4.36 5.43 22.77
CA SER A 283 -3.19 4.59 22.95
C SER A 283 -2.80 3.93 21.62
N ASN A 284 -1.50 3.76 21.40
CA ASN A 284 -0.98 2.91 20.34
C ASN A 284 -0.77 1.50 20.90
N ILE A 285 -1.29 0.50 20.20
CA ILE A 285 -0.94 -0.89 20.42
C ILE A 285 -0.01 -1.26 19.27
N LEU A 286 1.25 -1.49 19.59
CA LEU A 286 2.29 -1.88 18.64
C LEU A 286 2.53 -3.37 18.76
N GLY A 287 2.69 -4.05 17.65
CA GLY A 287 2.99 -5.48 17.60
C GLY A 287 4.06 -5.80 16.58
N ASN A 288 4.58 -7.01 16.67
CA ASN A 288 5.64 -7.50 15.80
C ASN A 288 6.87 -6.56 15.81
N ARG A 289 7.58 -6.45 14.69
CA ARG A 289 8.76 -5.57 14.56
C ARG A 289 8.44 -4.08 14.49
N ASP A 290 7.17 -3.71 14.33
CA ASP A 290 6.76 -2.29 14.35
C ASP A 290 7.07 -1.66 15.73
N GLY A 291 6.97 -2.45 16.82
CA GLY A 291 7.38 -2.02 18.15
C GLY A 291 8.87 -1.71 18.27
N GLU A 292 9.74 -2.53 17.66
CA GLU A 292 11.19 -2.34 17.66
C GLU A 292 11.59 -1.09 16.87
N VAL A 293 10.99 -0.88 15.70
CA VAL A 293 11.27 0.27 14.82
C VAL A 293 10.79 1.57 15.47
N LEU A 294 9.59 1.58 16.05
CA LEU A 294 8.98 2.77 16.62
C LEU A 294 9.46 3.12 18.04
N ASP A 295 10.37 2.32 18.61
CA ASP A 295 11.14 2.70 19.80
C ASP A 295 12.17 3.80 19.47
N ASP A 296 12.52 3.96 18.20
CA ASP A 296 13.30 5.09 17.71
C ASP A 296 12.43 6.34 17.54
N PRO A 297 12.79 7.49 18.19
CA PRO A 297 11.98 8.71 18.13
C PRO A 297 11.78 9.28 16.72
N ASP A 298 12.77 9.17 15.85
CA ASP A 298 12.70 9.73 14.49
C ASP A 298 11.75 8.91 13.60
N SER A 299 11.77 7.58 13.74
CA SER A 299 10.81 6.68 13.10
C SER A 299 9.39 6.86 13.67
N PHE A 300 9.26 7.06 14.98
CA PHE A 300 7.98 7.34 15.64
C PHE A 300 7.37 8.65 15.13
N ARG A 301 8.18 9.69 14.90
CA ARG A 301 7.74 10.99 14.35
C ARG A 301 7.01 10.84 13.01
N SER A 302 7.48 9.97 12.10
CA SER A 302 6.79 9.70 10.83
C SER A 302 5.35 9.26 11.05
N LYS A 303 5.14 8.37 12.02
CA LYS A 303 3.81 7.84 12.36
C LYS A 303 2.94 8.88 13.07
N GLU A 304 3.53 9.69 13.95
CA GLU A 304 2.83 10.77 14.66
C GLU A 304 2.29 11.81 13.67
N VAL A 305 3.14 12.33 12.79
CA VAL A 305 2.76 13.31 11.76
C VAL A 305 1.66 12.75 10.85
N SER A 306 1.80 11.51 10.37
CA SER A 306 0.78 10.88 9.53
C SER A 306 -0.57 10.76 10.24
N LYS A 307 -0.59 10.35 11.51
CA LYS A 307 -1.83 10.20 12.28
C LYS A 307 -2.47 11.55 12.66
N ARG A 308 -1.67 12.59 12.91
CA ARG A 308 -2.14 13.92 13.25
C ARG A 308 -2.79 14.61 12.07
N SER A 309 -2.16 14.60 10.89
CA SER A 309 -2.64 15.26 9.67
C SER A 309 -4.01 14.81 9.18
N VAL A 310 -4.51 13.66 9.64
CA VAL A 310 -5.85 13.16 9.27
C VAL A 310 -6.96 14.09 9.74
N LEU A 311 -6.88 14.63 10.94
CA LEU A 311 -7.89 15.57 11.46
C LEU A 311 -7.86 16.87 10.68
N ASP A 312 -6.67 17.42 10.43
CA ASP A 312 -6.47 18.65 9.67
C ASP A 312 -7.06 18.53 8.25
N SER A 313 -6.80 17.38 7.58
CA SER A 313 -7.32 17.13 6.23
C SER A 313 -8.84 17.01 6.18
N ILE A 314 -9.49 16.55 7.25
CA ILE A 314 -10.95 16.40 7.31
C ILE A 314 -11.63 17.73 7.66
N PHE A 315 -11.15 18.43 8.68
CA PHE A 315 -11.77 19.68 9.15
C PHE A 315 -11.54 20.83 8.17
N GLN A 316 -10.35 20.94 7.59
CA GLN A 316 -10.01 21.92 6.52
C GLN A 316 -10.34 23.37 6.87
N SER A 317 -10.34 23.75 8.13
CA SER A 317 -10.68 25.11 8.53
C SER A 317 -9.89 25.56 9.76
N ASP A 318 -9.60 26.86 9.81
CA ASP A 318 -8.95 27.54 10.95
C ASP A 318 -9.91 27.76 12.14
N LEU A 319 -11.11 27.15 12.11
CA LEU A 319 -12.07 27.28 13.20
C LEU A 319 -11.59 26.62 14.51
N TYR A 320 -10.56 25.78 14.43
CA TYR A 320 -9.98 25.06 15.56
C TYR A 320 -8.46 25.05 15.45
N PRO A 321 -7.80 26.23 15.64
CA PRO A 321 -6.36 26.37 15.42
C PRO A 321 -5.50 25.57 16.41
N ASP A 322 -6.09 25.09 17.50
CA ASP A 322 -5.40 24.39 18.59
C ASP A 322 -5.53 22.87 18.55
N LEU A 323 -5.85 22.31 17.39
CA LEU A 323 -5.95 20.85 17.20
C LEU A 323 -4.60 20.18 17.05
#